data_acc5c6a282e1a28c8a17273152fdc545
#
_entry.id   acc5c6a282e1a28c8a17273152fdc545
#
_cell.length_a   1.000
_cell.length_b   1.000
_cell.length_c   1.000
_cell.angle_alpha   90.00
_cell.angle_beta   90.00
_cell.angle_gamma   90.00
#
_symmetry.space_group_name_H-M   'P 1'
#
loop_
_entity.id
_entity.type
_entity.pdbx_description
1 polymer ?
#
loop_
_entity_poly.entity_id
_entity_poly.type
_entity_poly.pdbx_seq_one_letter_code
_entity_poly.pdbx_strand_id
1 'polypeptide(L)'
;MIEIGLGHYLSLGAIIFFLGVIGIFLNRKNVIVILMSIELILLSVNINLISFSIFSGDIVGQIFTMLILTAAAAEAAIGLAIIVIYYRNRGSIRVEDIHGMKG
;
A
#
# COMPACT_ATOMS: atom_id res chain seq x y z
N MET A 1 24.95 21.17 9.54
CA MET A 1 23.89 20.23 9.91
C MET A 1 22.80 20.26 8.87
N ILE A 2 22.28 19.12 8.47
CA ILE A 2 21.21 19.06 7.47
C ILE A 2 19.87 19.19 8.22
N GLU A 3 19.07 20.16 7.81
CA GLU A 3 17.72 20.29 8.33
C GLU A 3 16.78 19.45 7.50
N ILE A 4 15.90 18.70 8.16
CA ILE A 4 14.89 17.89 7.51
C ILE A 4 13.66 18.76 7.27
N GLY A 5 13.32 18.99 6.01
CA GLY A 5 12.20 19.80 5.62
C GLY A 5 11.16 19.00 4.84
N LEU A 6 10.16 19.71 4.33
CA LEU A 6 9.08 19.13 3.56
C LEU A 6 9.60 18.32 2.36
N GLY A 7 10.60 18.84 1.66
CA GLY A 7 11.17 18.17 0.50
C GLY A 7 11.74 16.79 0.83
N HIS A 8 12.32 16.61 2.01
CA HIS A 8 12.85 15.32 2.44
C HIS A 8 11.71 14.29 2.61
N TYR A 9 10.61 14.69 3.24
CA TYR A 9 9.48 13.79 3.43
C TYR A 9 8.76 13.47 2.13
N LEU A 10 8.61 14.45 1.25
CA LEU A 10 8.02 14.22 -0.06
C LEU A 10 8.89 13.31 -0.92
N SER A 11 10.21 13.44 -0.81
CA SER A 11 11.14 12.55 -1.51
C SER A 11 11.00 11.11 -1.01
N LEU A 12 10.90 10.93 0.31
CA LEU A 12 10.66 9.60 0.89
C LEU A 12 9.35 9.02 0.39
N GLY A 13 8.28 9.81 0.38
CA GLY A 13 6.99 9.38 -0.14
C GLY A 13 7.08 8.98 -1.61
N ALA A 14 7.78 9.76 -2.42
CA ALA A 14 7.95 9.45 -3.84
C ALA A 14 8.70 8.12 -4.04
N ILE A 15 9.76 7.90 -3.27
CA ILE A 15 10.54 6.66 -3.36
C ILE A 15 9.66 5.45 -3.00
N ILE A 16 8.91 5.55 -1.91
CA ILE A 16 8.01 4.47 -1.48
C ILE A 16 6.92 4.22 -2.52
N PHE A 17 6.37 5.28 -3.08
CA PHE A 17 5.37 5.17 -4.15
C PHE A 17 5.91 4.38 -5.34
N PHE A 18 7.10 4.76 -5.82
CA PHE A 18 7.71 4.06 -6.95
C PHE A 18 8.05 2.61 -6.63
N LEU A 19 8.50 2.33 -5.40
CA LEU A 19 8.75 0.95 -4.99
C LEU A 19 7.45 0.13 -5.04
N GLY A 20 6.34 0.70 -4.60
CA GLY A 20 5.04 0.04 -4.68
C GLY A 20 4.61 -0.23 -6.12
N VAL A 21 4.74 0.77 -7.00
CA VAL A 21 4.40 0.62 -8.41
C VAL A 21 5.27 -0.44 -9.08
N ILE A 22 6.57 -0.40 -8.85
CA ILE A 22 7.51 -1.39 -9.39
C ILE A 22 7.17 -2.79 -8.87
N GLY A 23 6.81 -2.90 -7.60
CA GLY A 23 6.42 -4.18 -7.01
C GLY A 23 5.25 -4.82 -7.74
N ILE A 24 4.25 -4.02 -8.12
CA ILE A 24 3.10 -4.51 -8.87
C ILE A 24 3.54 -5.02 -10.24
N PHE A 25 4.32 -4.24 -10.97
CA PHE A 25 4.73 -4.60 -12.32
C PHE A 25 5.64 -5.81 -12.36
N LEU A 26 6.57 -5.94 -11.41
CA LEU A 26 7.53 -7.04 -11.40
C LEU A 26 6.93 -8.34 -10.87
N ASN A 27 5.92 -8.26 -10.00
CA ASN A 27 5.40 -9.44 -9.31
C ASN A 27 3.88 -9.56 -9.44
N ARG A 28 3.35 -9.16 -10.56
CA ARG A 28 1.89 -9.12 -10.77
C ARG A 28 1.19 -10.47 -10.72
N LYS A 29 1.94 -11.57 -10.69
CA LYS A 29 1.37 -12.91 -10.57
C LYS A 29 1.28 -13.40 -9.12
N ASN A 30 1.91 -12.69 -8.20
CA ASN A 30 1.89 -13.03 -6.79
C ASN A 30 0.94 -12.09 -6.05
N VAL A 31 -0.19 -12.63 -5.61
CA VAL A 31 -1.26 -11.84 -4.98
C VAL A 31 -0.79 -11.17 -3.69
N ILE A 32 0.02 -11.86 -2.89
CA ILE A 32 0.55 -11.26 -1.65
C ILE A 32 1.44 -10.05 -1.97
N VAL A 33 2.31 -10.18 -2.95
CA VAL A 33 3.20 -9.07 -3.34
C VAL A 33 2.40 -7.90 -3.90
N ILE A 34 1.35 -8.17 -4.67
CA ILE A 34 0.47 -7.11 -5.16
C ILE A 34 -0.19 -6.38 -4.00
N LEU A 35 -0.72 -7.12 -3.02
CA LEU A 35 -1.35 -6.53 -1.84
C LEU A 35 -0.35 -5.67 -1.06
N MET A 36 0.86 -6.18 -0.81
CA MET A 36 1.91 -5.43 -0.13
C MET A 36 2.31 -4.17 -0.90
N SER A 37 2.36 -4.26 -2.22
CA SER A 37 2.71 -3.13 -3.08
C SER A 37 1.65 -2.03 -3.02
N ILE A 38 0.37 -2.41 -3.02
CA ILE A 38 -0.72 -1.46 -2.84
C ILE A 38 -0.62 -0.77 -1.47
N GLU A 39 -0.27 -1.52 -0.43
CA GLU A 39 -0.09 -0.95 0.90
C GLU A 39 1.07 0.06 0.93
N LEU A 40 2.16 -0.20 0.19
CA LEU A 40 3.25 0.77 0.07
C LEU A 40 2.79 2.05 -0.63
N ILE A 41 1.97 1.94 -1.66
CA ILE A 41 1.42 3.09 -2.35
C ILE A 41 0.55 3.92 -1.41
N LEU A 42 -0.32 3.27 -0.64
CA LEU A 42 -1.15 3.95 0.35
C LEU A 42 -0.29 4.61 1.45
N LEU A 43 0.76 3.94 1.90
CA LEU A 43 1.70 4.51 2.86
C LEU A 43 2.33 5.79 2.30
N SER A 44 2.73 5.79 1.05
CA SER A 44 3.34 6.96 0.42
C SER A 44 2.38 8.15 0.37
N VAL A 45 1.11 7.89 0.05
CA VAL A 45 0.06 8.91 0.07
C VAL A 45 -0.10 9.49 1.48
N ASN A 46 -0.10 8.63 2.49
CA ASN A 46 -0.23 9.05 3.89
C ASN A 46 0.97 9.89 4.34
N ILE A 47 2.18 9.52 3.95
CA ILE A 47 3.38 10.30 4.25
C ILE A 47 3.23 11.72 3.67
N ASN A 48 2.76 11.82 2.43
CA ASN A 48 2.56 13.11 1.80
C ASN A 48 1.49 13.94 2.51
N LEU A 49 0.35 13.34 2.85
CA LEU A 49 -0.74 14.04 3.53
C LEU A 49 -0.29 14.55 4.91
N ILE A 50 0.39 13.72 5.69
CA ILE A 50 0.89 14.12 7.00
C ILE A 50 1.93 15.23 6.86
N SER A 51 2.84 15.10 5.90
CA SER A 51 3.90 16.07 5.67
C SER A 51 3.32 17.45 5.31
N PHE A 52 2.40 17.50 4.37
CA PHE A 52 1.73 18.74 4.00
C PHE A 52 0.96 19.33 5.18
N SER A 53 0.29 18.48 5.95
CA SER A 53 -0.49 18.92 7.11
C SER A 53 0.41 19.56 8.16
N ILE A 54 1.53 18.94 8.48
CA ILE A 54 2.45 19.45 9.51
C ILE A 54 3.11 20.76 9.04
N PHE A 55 3.62 20.79 7.82
CA PHE A 55 4.35 21.97 7.32
C PHE A 55 3.44 23.15 6.96
N SER A 56 2.17 22.91 6.70
CA SER A 56 1.18 23.98 6.47
C SER A 56 0.45 24.39 7.75
N GLY A 57 0.59 23.65 8.82
CA GLY A 57 -0.13 23.93 10.07
C GLY A 57 -1.61 23.56 10.04
N ASP A 58 -2.04 22.70 9.11
CA ASP A 58 -3.44 22.32 8.93
C ASP A 58 -3.64 20.85 9.30
N ILE A 59 -4.53 20.57 10.23
CA ILE A 59 -4.82 19.22 10.73
C ILE A 59 -5.60 18.34 9.73
N VAL A 60 -6.17 18.91 8.69
CA VAL A 60 -7.04 18.19 7.75
C VAL A 60 -6.33 16.99 7.12
N GLY A 61 -5.05 17.16 6.74
CA GLY A 61 -4.27 16.06 6.15
C GLY A 61 -4.10 14.90 7.12
N GLN A 62 -3.95 15.18 8.41
CA GLN A 62 -3.82 14.14 9.44
C GLN A 62 -5.14 13.39 9.62
N ILE A 63 -6.27 14.07 9.55
CA ILE A 63 -7.60 13.44 9.64
C ILE A 63 -7.81 12.51 8.44
N PHE A 64 -7.52 12.98 7.23
CA PHE A 64 -7.60 12.14 6.04
C PHE A 64 -6.70 10.91 6.13
N THR A 65 -5.49 11.07 6.68
CA THR A 65 -4.60 9.94 6.88
C THR A 65 -5.21 8.88 7.79
N MET A 66 -5.88 9.29 8.86
CA MET A 66 -6.56 8.34 9.75
C MET A 66 -7.67 7.57 9.02
N LEU A 67 -8.44 8.26 8.18
CA LEU A 67 -9.48 7.62 7.38
C LEU A 67 -8.89 6.63 6.38
N ILE A 68 -7.81 7.01 5.70
CA ILE A 68 -7.14 6.13 4.75
C ILE A 68 -6.56 4.90 5.45
N LEU A 69 -5.92 5.07 6.61
CA LEU A 69 -5.39 3.95 7.37
C LEU A 69 -6.49 2.99 7.81
N THR A 70 -7.65 3.51 8.21
CA THR A 70 -8.79 2.68 8.60
C THR A 70 -9.29 1.85 7.41
N ALA A 71 -9.47 2.49 6.27
CA ALA A 71 -9.89 1.80 5.05
C ALA A 71 -8.85 0.78 4.59
N ALA A 72 -7.57 1.14 4.62
CA ALA A 72 -6.49 0.25 4.23
C ALA A 72 -6.40 -0.97 5.15
N ALA A 73 -6.58 -0.78 6.45
CA ALA A 73 -6.58 -1.89 7.40
C ALA A 73 -7.74 -2.86 7.12
N ALA A 74 -8.93 -2.33 6.82
CA ALA A 74 -10.08 -3.15 6.47
C ALA A 74 -9.84 -3.92 5.16
N GLU A 75 -9.30 -3.26 4.15
CA GLU A 75 -8.98 -3.90 2.88
C GLU A 75 -7.93 -5.00 3.03
N ALA A 76 -6.88 -4.73 3.81
CA ALA A 76 -5.83 -5.70 4.07
C ALA A 76 -6.39 -6.93 4.80
N ALA A 77 -7.24 -6.73 5.78
CA ALA A 77 -7.87 -7.83 6.52
C ALA A 77 -8.72 -8.70 5.60
N ILE A 78 -9.56 -8.09 4.77
CA ILE A 78 -10.41 -8.81 3.82
C ILE A 78 -9.55 -9.51 2.77
N GLY A 79 -8.56 -8.81 2.23
CA GLY A 79 -7.66 -9.37 1.22
C GLY A 79 -6.89 -10.57 1.74
N LEU A 80 -6.35 -10.49 2.95
CA LEU A 80 -5.64 -11.60 3.56
C LEU A 80 -6.57 -12.78 3.82
N ALA A 81 -7.81 -12.53 4.26
CA ALA A 81 -8.78 -13.58 4.47
C ALA A 81 -9.07 -14.33 3.16
N ILE A 82 -9.26 -13.60 2.07
CA ILE A 82 -9.48 -14.20 0.75
C ILE A 82 -8.27 -15.03 0.32
N ILE A 83 -7.07 -14.49 0.48
CA ILE A 83 -5.83 -15.18 0.11
C ILE A 83 -5.68 -16.48 0.90
N VAL A 84 -5.98 -16.46 2.20
CA VAL A 84 -5.89 -17.65 3.05
C VAL A 84 -6.87 -18.73 2.55
N ILE A 85 -8.09 -18.33 2.18
CA ILE A 85 -9.08 -19.29 1.67
C ILE A 85 -8.59 -19.92 0.38
N TYR A 86 -8.10 -19.13 -0.57
CA TYR A 86 -7.56 -19.66 -1.82
C TYR A 86 -6.34 -20.55 -1.59
N TYR A 87 -5.45 -20.14 -0.68
CA TYR A 87 -4.27 -20.93 -0.36
C TYR A 87 -4.65 -22.31 0.19
N ARG A 88 -5.63 -22.37 1.08
CA ARG A 88 -6.11 -23.64 1.65
C ARG A 88 -6.70 -24.55 0.59
N ASN A 89 -7.38 -23.98 -0.39
CA ASN A 89 -8.06 -24.76 -1.42
C ASN A 89 -7.11 -25.21 -2.53
N ARG A 90 -6.08 -24.42 -2.83
CA ARG A 90 -5.24 -24.62 -4.01
C ARG A 90 -3.79 -24.91 -3.70
N GLY A 91 -3.35 -24.64 -2.48
CA GLY A 91 -1.94 -24.76 -2.12
C GLY A 91 -1.05 -23.70 -2.76
N SER A 92 -1.63 -22.67 -3.38
CA SER A 92 -0.91 -21.59 -4.03
C SER A 92 -1.69 -20.29 -3.95
N ILE A 93 -0.96 -19.16 -3.98
CA ILE A 93 -1.53 -17.82 -3.93
C ILE A 93 -1.23 -17.01 -5.19
N ARG A 94 -0.80 -17.67 -6.26
CA ARG A 94 -0.53 -17.00 -7.52
C ARG A 94 -1.82 -16.71 -8.26
N VAL A 95 -1.85 -15.57 -8.96
CA VAL A 95 -3.00 -15.18 -9.77
C VAL A 95 -3.33 -16.21 -10.83
N GLU A 96 -2.32 -16.86 -11.39
CA GLU A 96 -2.51 -17.91 -12.39
C GLU A 96 -3.30 -19.09 -11.84
N ASP A 97 -3.07 -19.45 -10.58
CA ASP A 97 -3.82 -20.52 -9.95
C ASP A 97 -5.28 -20.14 -9.72
N ILE A 98 -5.52 -18.87 -9.41
CA ILE A 98 -6.88 -18.35 -9.28
C ILE A 98 -7.60 -18.42 -10.63
N HIS A 99 -6.92 -18.07 -11.70
CA HIS A 99 -7.48 -18.20 -13.05
C HIS A 99 -7.78 -19.65 -13.40
N GLY A 100 -6.93 -20.58 -12.99
CA GLY A 100 -7.15 -21.98 -13.22
C GLY A 100 -8.44 -22.51 -12.61
N MET A 101 -8.94 -21.89 -11.56
CA MET A 101 -10.21 -22.30 -10.95
C MET A 101 -11.42 -22.10 -11.87
N LYS A 102 -11.30 -21.24 -12.86
CA LYS A 102 -12.39 -20.99 -13.81
C LYS A 102 -12.44 -22.00 -14.94
N GLY A 103 -11.34 -22.61 -15.19
CA GLY A 103 -11.23 -23.61 -16.23
C GLY A 103 -11.77 -24.95 -15.82
#